data_fd96d658c144fd7c7be5b38a4f091174
#
_entry.id   fd96d658c144fd7c7be5b38a4f091174
#
_cell.length_a   1.000
_cell.length_b   1.000
_cell.length_c   1.000
_cell.angle_alpha   90.00
_cell.angle_beta   90.00
_cell.angle_gamma   90.00
#
_symmetry.space_group_name_H-M   'P 1'
#
loop_
_entity.id
_entity.type
_entity.pdbx_description
1 polymer ?
#
loop_
_entity_poly.entity_id
_entity_poly.type
_entity_poly.pdbx_seq_one_letter_code
_entity_poly.pdbx_strand_id
1 'polypeptide(L)'
;MRVLIAGCGDVGNVLAVGLLKEGHTVYGLKRDTSTLPDGVQPVQADLLDPATFTDLPEHIDNLVFMPTPARRDKAAYEAIFIHGWKNLWAALKQEPDRVQLVSSTAVYGEAGGGIVDEETNPEPTGFNGKVLLEMEQTAARYTENLVIVRISGIYGPGRERLIRLAASDGLEVQQIPPYYTNRIHRDDAAAALKHLLEIESPEALYVATDDLPAPKYEVIEWLAAMQGAVSPKGIVDEDASRGKRVSNRRLRESGFNLSYPD
;
A
#
# COMPACT_ATOMS: atom_id res chain seq x y z
N MET A 1 13.07 17.78 5.96
CA MET A 1 12.15 17.07 6.88
C MET A 1 12.89 15.89 7.52
N ARG A 2 12.51 15.51 8.75
CA ARG A 2 12.89 14.27 9.43
C ARG A 2 11.72 13.30 9.33
N VAL A 3 11.89 12.21 8.60
CA VAL A 3 10.82 11.28 8.27
C VAL A 3 11.09 9.92 8.93
N LEU A 4 10.16 9.43 9.74
CA LEU A 4 10.18 8.06 10.27
C LEU A 4 9.32 7.15 9.40
N ILE A 5 9.92 6.13 8.80
CA ILE A 5 9.22 5.10 8.03
C ILE A 5 9.08 3.85 8.91
N ALA A 6 7.91 3.66 9.50
CA ALA A 6 7.60 2.47 10.30
C ALA A 6 7.13 1.33 9.39
N GLY A 7 7.94 0.28 9.29
CA GLY A 7 7.80 -0.79 8.30
C GLY A 7 8.61 -0.51 7.03
N CYS A 8 9.85 -0.02 7.19
CA CYS A 8 10.76 0.31 6.09
C CYS A 8 11.25 -0.97 5.36
N GLY A 9 10.34 -1.58 4.59
CA GLY A 9 10.57 -2.75 3.75
C GLY A 9 10.77 -2.39 2.28
N ASP A 10 10.20 -3.18 1.36
CA ASP A 10 10.37 -3.04 -0.09
C ASP A 10 10.00 -1.63 -0.62
N VAL A 11 8.75 -1.21 -0.48
CA VAL A 11 8.31 0.15 -0.90
C VAL A 11 8.95 1.23 -0.02
N GLY A 12 9.09 0.97 1.29
CA GLY A 12 9.70 1.90 2.22
C GLY A 12 11.17 2.21 1.91
N ASN A 13 11.93 1.24 1.42
CA ASN A 13 13.32 1.45 0.99
C ASN A 13 13.38 2.35 -0.26
N VAL A 14 12.47 2.18 -1.23
CA VAL A 14 12.40 3.05 -2.42
C VAL A 14 12.02 4.48 -2.01
N LEU A 15 11.02 4.62 -1.13
CA LEU A 15 10.65 5.92 -0.55
C LEU A 15 11.82 6.58 0.17
N ALA A 16 12.52 5.82 1.02
CA ALA A 16 13.67 6.31 1.78
C ALA A 16 14.77 6.85 0.87
N VAL A 17 15.12 6.12 -0.19
CA VAL A 17 16.12 6.56 -1.18
C VAL A 17 15.66 7.85 -1.89
N GLY A 18 14.38 7.94 -2.23
CA GLY A 18 13.80 9.15 -2.84
C GLY A 18 13.94 10.37 -1.94
N LEU A 19 13.60 10.22 -0.66
CA LEU A 19 13.69 11.29 0.35
C LEU A 19 15.14 11.72 0.64
N LEU A 20 16.07 10.75 0.73
CA LEU A 20 17.49 11.04 0.94
C LEU A 20 18.09 11.87 -0.20
N LYS A 21 17.71 11.59 -1.46
CA LYS A 21 18.18 12.34 -2.64
C LYS A 21 17.79 13.83 -2.59
N GLU A 22 16.71 14.16 -1.90
CA GLU A 22 16.24 15.54 -1.71
C GLU A 22 16.72 16.16 -0.39
N GLY A 23 17.67 15.50 0.26
CA GLY A 23 18.34 16.05 1.47
C GLY A 23 17.52 15.90 2.75
N HIS A 24 16.53 15.02 2.79
CA HIS A 24 15.78 14.74 4.00
C HIS A 24 16.53 13.79 4.92
N THR A 25 16.28 13.87 6.22
CA THR A 25 16.76 12.88 7.19
C THR A 25 15.73 11.78 7.30
N VAL A 26 16.12 10.53 7.05
CA VAL A 26 15.22 9.39 7.03
C VAL A 26 15.59 8.38 8.10
N TYR A 27 14.63 8.01 8.92
CA TYR A 27 14.73 6.94 9.93
C TYR A 27 13.92 5.73 9.44
N GLY A 28 14.54 4.56 9.39
CA GLY A 28 13.90 3.32 8.98
C GLY A 28 13.64 2.40 10.16
N LEU A 29 12.36 2.28 10.60
CA LEU A 29 11.98 1.39 11.69
C LEU A 29 11.60 0.02 11.15
N LYS A 30 12.34 -1.00 11.58
CA LYS A 30 12.09 -2.41 11.32
C LYS A 30 12.88 -3.31 12.28
N ARG A 31 12.51 -4.58 12.35
CA ARG A 31 13.16 -5.58 13.22
C ARG A 31 14.59 -5.89 12.81
N ASP A 32 14.82 -6.04 11.52
CA ASP A 32 16.15 -6.28 10.93
C ASP A 32 16.54 -5.09 10.05
N THR A 33 17.43 -4.26 10.55
CA THR A 33 17.88 -3.03 9.89
C THR A 33 19.02 -3.23 8.89
N SER A 34 19.55 -4.46 8.74
CA SER A 34 20.69 -4.78 7.86
C SER A 34 20.38 -4.56 6.37
N THR A 35 19.09 -4.48 6.00
CA THR A 35 18.63 -4.27 4.62
C THR A 35 18.16 -2.86 4.32
N LEU A 36 18.42 -1.92 5.22
CA LEU A 36 18.13 -0.51 4.97
C LEU A 36 19.12 0.07 3.94
N PRO A 37 18.67 0.98 3.07
CA PRO A 37 19.56 1.68 2.15
C PRO A 37 20.60 2.54 2.89
N ASP A 38 21.76 2.73 2.24
CA ASP A 38 22.79 3.62 2.75
C ASP A 38 22.25 5.04 2.99
N GLY A 39 22.60 5.63 4.11
CA GLY A 39 22.14 6.96 4.55
C GLY A 39 20.84 6.94 5.37
N VAL A 40 20.08 5.86 5.40
CA VAL A 40 18.93 5.70 6.29
C VAL A 40 19.41 5.43 7.70
N GLN A 41 18.94 6.22 8.67
CA GLN A 41 19.24 6.01 10.08
C GLN A 41 18.42 4.83 10.62
N PRO A 42 19.06 3.77 11.15
CA PRO A 42 18.35 2.59 11.60
C PRO A 42 17.63 2.84 12.93
N VAL A 43 16.36 2.42 13.01
CA VAL A 43 15.62 2.28 14.27
C VAL A 43 15.19 0.82 14.37
N GLN A 44 15.99 0.05 15.13
CA GLN A 44 15.71 -1.38 15.30
C GLN A 44 14.64 -1.57 16.37
N ALA A 45 13.43 -1.88 15.95
CA ALA A 45 12.29 -2.09 16.85
C ALA A 45 11.27 -3.06 16.26
N ASP A 46 10.51 -3.72 17.14
CA ASP A 46 9.33 -4.50 16.79
C ASP A 46 8.07 -3.74 17.20
N LEU A 47 7.21 -3.42 16.24
CA LEU A 47 5.94 -2.74 16.50
C LEU A 47 5.04 -3.50 17.50
N LEU A 48 5.28 -4.81 17.71
CA LEU A 48 4.52 -5.64 18.63
C LEU A 48 5.15 -5.72 20.03
N ASP A 49 6.37 -5.22 20.21
CA ASP A 49 7.07 -5.21 21.49
C ASP A 49 7.47 -3.78 21.87
N PRO A 50 6.67 -3.09 22.70
CA PRO A 50 6.97 -1.71 23.15
C PRO A 50 8.33 -1.53 23.84
N ALA A 51 8.90 -2.59 24.43
CA ALA A 51 10.20 -2.50 25.09
C ALA A 51 11.37 -2.27 24.12
N THR A 52 11.13 -2.49 22.82
CA THR A 52 12.15 -2.31 21.78
C THR A 52 12.25 -0.88 21.24
N PHE A 53 11.36 0.04 21.64
CA PHE A 53 11.38 1.44 21.19
C PHE A 53 12.41 2.30 21.96
N THR A 54 13.64 1.85 22.04
CA THR A 54 14.71 2.53 22.81
C THR A 54 15.34 3.71 22.04
N ASP A 55 15.40 3.62 20.72
CA ASP A 55 16.17 4.52 19.85
C ASP A 55 15.28 5.35 18.90
N LEU A 56 14.02 5.58 19.27
CA LEU A 56 13.16 6.48 18.51
C LEU A 56 13.73 7.91 18.52
N PRO A 57 13.78 8.59 17.37
CA PRO A 57 14.23 9.97 17.29
C PRO A 57 13.36 10.86 18.18
N GLU A 58 13.99 11.86 18.81
CA GLU A 58 13.27 12.77 19.72
C GLU A 58 12.24 13.62 19.01
N HIS A 59 12.51 13.94 17.75
CA HIS A 59 11.63 14.73 16.91
C HIS A 59 11.60 14.18 15.50
N ILE A 60 10.40 13.99 14.98
CA ILE A 60 10.10 13.64 13.60
C ILE A 60 9.07 14.63 13.06
N ASP A 61 9.28 15.11 11.84
CA ASP A 61 8.33 16.01 11.17
C ASP A 61 7.19 15.18 10.55
N ASN A 62 7.51 14.00 9.99
CA ASN A 62 6.55 13.14 9.33
C ASN A 62 6.71 11.67 9.76
N LEU A 63 5.58 10.99 9.97
CA LEU A 63 5.51 9.55 10.15
C LEU A 63 4.86 8.89 8.93
N VAL A 64 5.50 7.89 8.36
CA VAL A 64 4.90 6.99 7.37
C VAL A 64 4.71 5.62 8.01
N PHE A 65 3.46 5.23 8.25
CA PHE A 65 3.12 3.93 8.83
C PHE A 65 2.72 2.96 7.73
N MET A 66 3.60 1.97 7.43
CA MET A 66 3.44 1.06 6.31
C MET A 66 3.96 -0.37 6.60
N PRO A 67 3.66 -0.94 7.76
CA PRO A 67 4.13 -2.27 8.09
C PRO A 67 3.46 -3.35 7.23
N THR A 68 4.10 -4.52 7.17
CA THR A 68 3.54 -5.72 6.54
C THR A 68 3.33 -6.79 7.60
N PRO A 69 2.15 -7.44 7.65
CA PRO A 69 1.89 -8.51 8.60
C PRO A 69 2.77 -9.73 8.30
N ALA A 70 3.18 -10.44 9.35
CA ALA A 70 4.04 -11.63 9.21
C ALA A 70 3.32 -12.79 8.51
N ARG A 71 1.98 -12.87 8.63
CA ARG A 71 1.12 -13.87 8.00
C ARG A 71 -0.15 -13.22 7.46
N ARG A 72 -0.79 -13.89 6.50
CA ARG A 72 -2.05 -13.42 5.91
C ARG A 72 -3.26 -14.04 6.65
N ASP A 73 -3.35 -13.78 7.94
CA ASP A 73 -4.49 -14.14 8.78
C ASP A 73 -4.97 -12.92 9.58
N LYS A 74 -6.19 -13.00 10.11
CA LYS A 74 -6.83 -11.90 10.83
C LYS A 74 -6.02 -11.46 12.04
N ALA A 75 -5.52 -12.42 12.84
CA ALA A 75 -4.79 -12.12 14.06
C ALA A 75 -3.47 -11.38 13.79
N ALA A 76 -2.72 -11.78 12.75
CA ALA A 76 -1.49 -11.08 12.36
C ALA A 76 -1.77 -9.68 11.82
N TYR A 77 -2.90 -9.48 11.13
CA TYR A 77 -3.32 -8.15 10.67
C TYR A 77 -3.72 -7.25 11.84
N GLU A 78 -4.57 -7.72 12.75
CA GLU A 78 -4.96 -6.97 13.96
C GLU A 78 -3.74 -6.61 14.81
N ALA A 79 -2.84 -7.56 15.02
CA ALA A 79 -1.61 -7.32 15.76
C ALA A 79 -0.82 -6.16 15.17
N ILE A 80 -0.49 -6.20 13.88
CA ILE A 80 0.43 -5.20 13.31
C ILE A 80 -0.25 -3.87 13.04
N PHE A 81 -1.48 -3.87 12.51
CA PHE A 81 -2.16 -2.66 12.09
C PHE A 81 -2.86 -1.93 13.23
N ILE A 82 -3.38 -2.66 14.24
CA ILE A 82 -4.09 -2.04 15.37
C ILE A 82 -3.16 -1.90 16.58
N HIS A 83 -2.57 -3.01 17.04
CA HIS A 83 -1.71 -2.96 18.24
C HIS A 83 -0.36 -2.33 17.92
N GLY A 84 0.25 -2.65 16.77
CA GLY A 84 1.50 -2.02 16.33
C GLY A 84 1.38 -0.51 16.16
N TRP A 85 0.26 -0.02 15.61
CA TRP A 85 -0.05 1.42 15.55
C TRP A 85 -0.08 2.04 16.95
N LYS A 86 -0.87 1.47 17.86
CA LYS A 86 -1.04 1.98 19.22
C LYS A 86 0.28 2.00 19.99
N ASN A 87 1.07 0.95 19.86
CA ASN A 87 2.38 0.84 20.50
C ASN A 87 3.35 1.93 20.02
N LEU A 88 3.45 2.08 18.69
CA LEU A 88 4.30 3.11 18.11
C LEU A 88 3.86 4.51 18.53
N TRP A 89 2.56 4.81 18.43
CA TRP A 89 2.05 6.13 18.81
C TRP A 89 2.35 6.48 20.27
N ALA A 90 2.15 5.53 21.17
CA ALA A 90 2.45 5.71 22.60
C ALA A 90 3.94 5.91 22.90
N ALA A 91 4.83 5.44 22.02
CA ALA A 91 6.28 5.58 22.16
C ALA A 91 6.82 6.88 21.55
N LEU A 92 6.06 7.57 20.70
CA LEU A 92 6.48 8.86 20.15
C LEU A 92 6.57 9.91 21.25
N LYS A 93 7.65 10.71 21.23
CA LYS A 93 7.88 11.78 22.22
C LYS A 93 7.03 13.02 21.96
N GLN A 94 6.61 13.20 20.70
CA GLN A 94 5.72 14.29 20.27
C GLN A 94 4.94 13.85 19.03
N GLU A 95 3.81 14.49 18.79
CA GLU A 95 3.00 14.28 17.60
C GLU A 95 3.75 14.78 16.35
N PRO A 96 3.84 13.98 15.28
CA PRO A 96 4.37 14.43 13.99
C PRO A 96 3.48 15.51 13.36
N ASP A 97 4.09 16.44 12.61
CA ASP A 97 3.36 17.46 11.87
C ASP A 97 2.45 16.84 10.79
N ARG A 98 2.83 15.67 10.29
CA ARG A 98 2.01 14.87 9.34
C ARG A 98 2.21 13.37 9.55
N VAL A 99 1.12 12.64 9.44
CA VAL A 99 1.11 11.18 9.48
C VAL A 99 0.54 10.65 8.17
N GLN A 100 1.32 9.87 7.44
CA GLN A 100 0.81 9.06 6.33
C GLN A 100 0.54 7.64 6.78
N LEU A 101 -0.72 7.23 6.67
CA LEU A 101 -1.16 5.87 6.96
C LEU A 101 -1.36 5.10 5.66
N VAL A 102 -0.49 4.14 5.41
CA VAL A 102 -0.61 3.30 4.23
C VAL A 102 -1.65 2.21 4.46
N SER A 103 -2.75 2.34 3.76
CA SER A 103 -3.88 1.40 3.72
C SER A 103 -3.96 0.70 2.36
N SER A 104 -5.08 0.09 2.05
CA SER A 104 -5.28 -0.63 0.79
C SER A 104 -6.68 -0.42 0.22
N THR A 105 -6.78 -0.48 -1.10
CA THR A 105 -8.08 -0.55 -1.81
C THR A 105 -8.91 -1.79 -1.46
N ALA A 106 -8.36 -2.72 -0.65
CA ALA A 106 -9.12 -3.84 -0.07
C ALA A 106 -10.24 -3.41 0.89
N VAL A 107 -10.23 -2.15 1.36
CA VAL A 107 -11.32 -1.57 2.16
C VAL A 107 -12.60 -1.39 1.35
N TYR A 108 -12.51 -1.22 0.04
CA TYR A 108 -13.66 -1.21 -0.85
C TYR A 108 -14.12 -2.65 -1.11
N GLY A 109 -15.42 -2.88 -1.07
CA GLY A 109 -16.04 -4.17 -1.37
C GLY A 109 -16.12 -4.48 -2.86
N GLU A 110 -17.04 -5.36 -3.20
CA GLU A 110 -17.47 -5.64 -4.56
C GLU A 110 -18.30 -4.44 -5.07
N ALA A 111 -18.03 -4.01 -6.29
CA ALA A 111 -18.73 -2.90 -6.91
C ALA A 111 -19.35 -3.25 -8.27
N GLY A 112 -19.52 -4.54 -8.58
CA GLY A 112 -20.09 -5.00 -9.85
C GLY A 112 -19.31 -4.54 -11.08
N GLY A 113 -18.00 -4.31 -10.95
CA GLY A 113 -17.16 -3.69 -11.98
C GLY A 113 -17.32 -2.17 -12.09
N GLY A 114 -18.05 -1.54 -11.16
CA GLY A 114 -18.18 -0.08 -11.08
C GLY A 114 -16.90 0.64 -10.67
N ILE A 115 -16.91 1.98 -10.81
CA ILE A 115 -15.80 2.83 -10.38
C ILE A 115 -15.94 3.11 -8.88
N VAL A 116 -14.82 3.04 -8.16
CA VAL A 116 -14.69 3.45 -6.75
C VAL A 116 -13.54 4.45 -6.62
N ASP A 117 -13.69 5.38 -5.69
CA ASP A 117 -12.76 6.46 -5.41
C ASP A 117 -12.77 6.81 -3.91
N GLU A 118 -12.22 7.96 -3.55
CA GLU A 118 -12.15 8.45 -2.18
C GLU A 118 -13.51 8.78 -1.58
N GLU A 119 -14.52 9.11 -2.41
CA GLU A 119 -15.88 9.44 -1.97
C GLU A 119 -16.74 8.17 -1.77
N THR A 120 -16.27 7.03 -2.25
CA THR A 120 -16.98 5.76 -2.13
C THR A 120 -16.90 5.23 -0.71
N ASN A 121 -18.05 4.92 -0.10
CA ASN A 121 -18.09 4.29 1.22
C ASN A 121 -17.37 2.95 1.23
N PRO A 122 -16.43 2.71 2.15
CA PRO A 122 -15.74 1.43 2.26
C PRO A 122 -16.66 0.35 2.84
N GLU A 123 -16.82 -0.76 2.10
CA GLU A 123 -17.63 -1.93 2.50
C GLU A 123 -16.81 -3.22 2.35
N PRO A 124 -15.76 -3.42 3.17
CA PRO A 124 -14.87 -4.56 3.01
C PRO A 124 -15.58 -5.89 3.29
N THR A 125 -15.45 -6.84 2.37
CA THR A 125 -15.96 -8.21 2.52
C THR A 125 -14.95 -9.13 3.21
N GLY A 126 -13.65 -8.96 2.89
CA GLY A 126 -12.56 -9.75 3.46
C GLY A 126 -12.06 -9.24 4.81
N PHE A 127 -11.47 -10.13 5.62
CA PHE A 127 -10.92 -9.78 6.94
C PHE A 127 -9.82 -8.70 6.85
N ASN A 128 -8.99 -8.76 5.80
CA ASN A 128 -7.90 -7.80 5.59
C ASN A 128 -8.41 -6.37 5.38
N GLY A 129 -9.44 -6.20 4.55
CA GLY A 129 -10.08 -4.90 4.34
C GLY A 129 -10.76 -4.39 5.61
N LYS A 130 -11.42 -5.26 6.39
CA LYS A 130 -12.05 -4.90 7.66
C LYS A 130 -11.05 -4.40 8.68
N VAL A 131 -9.92 -5.08 8.85
CA VAL A 131 -8.87 -4.66 9.80
C VAL A 131 -8.18 -3.37 9.33
N LEU A 132 -7.95 -3.21 8.03
CA LEU A 132 -7.37 -1.96 7.51
C LEU A 132 -8.32 -0.78 7.70
N LEU A 133 -9.61 -0.95 7.48
CA LEU A 133 -10.61 0.10 7.75
C LEU A 133 -10.65 0.45 9.25
N GLU A 134 -10.57 -0.55 10.14
CA GLU A 134 -10.47 -0.32 11.59
C GLU A 134 -9.18 0.43 11.95
N MET A 135 -8.05 0.14 11.27
CA MET A 135 -6.80 0.89 11.43
C MET A 135 -6.98 2.37 11.04
N GLU A 136 -7.60 2.64 9.88
CA GLU A 136 -7.88 4.01 9.43
C GLU A 136 -8.71 4.78 10.47
N GLN A 137 -9.80 4.17 10.95
CA GLN A 137 -10.67 4.73 11.98
C GLN A 137 -9.97 4.90 13.34
N THR A 138 -9.07 3.98 13.67
CA THR A 138 -8.29 4.05 14.91
C THR A 138 -7.30 5.21 14.81
N ALA A 139 -6.51 5.30 13.74
CA ALA A 139 -5.52 6.36 13.56
C ALA A 139 -6.15 7.77 13.59
N ALA A 140 -7.31 7.93 12.97
CA ALA A 140 -8.05 9.21 12.96
C ALA A 140 -8.51 9.69 14.35
N ARG A 141 -8.48 8.84 15.38
CA ARG A 141 -8.78 9.23 16.77
C ARG A 141 -7.54 9.75 17.51
N TYR A 142 -6.36 9.57 16.94
CA TYR A 142 -5.10 9.94 17.57
C TYR A 142 -4.56 11.26 17.05
N THR A 143 -4.84 11.61 15.79
CA THR A 143 -4.32 12.82 15.17
C THR A 143 -5.27 13.34 14.09
N GLU A 144 -5.34 14.65 13.95
CA GLU A 144 -6.02 15.35 12.83
C GLU A 144 -5.09 15.53 11.62
N ASN A 145 -3.78 15.39 11.81
CA ASN A 145 -2.75 15.53 10.76
C ASN A 145 -2.57 14.25 9.92
N LEU A 146 -3.65 13.50 9.71
CA LEU A 146 -3.65 12.19 9.09
C LEU A 146 -3.94 12.27 7.58
N VAL A 147 -3.07 11.68 6.78
CA VAL A 147 -3.27 11.42 5.35
C VAL A 147 -3.32 9.91 5.12
N ILE A 148 -4.46 9.39 4.78
CA ILE A 148 -4.64 7.98 4.45
C ILE A 148 -4.32 7.76 2.97
N VAL A 149 -3.49 6.76 2.66
CA VAL A 149 -3.17 6.39 1.28
C VAL A 149 -3.58 4.93 1.03
N ARG A 150 -4.69 4.73 0.33
CA ARG A 150 -5.21 3.41 -0.05
C ARG A 150 -4.51 2.93 -1.32
N ILE A 151 -3.52 2.07 -1.16
CA ILE A 151 -2.73 1.56 -2.28
C ILE A 151 -3.38 0.31 -2.89
N SER A 152 -3.40 0.22 -4.21
CA SER A 152 -3.86 -0.97 -4.95
C SER A 152 -2.82 -2.10 -4.95
N GLY A 153 -3.04 -3.16 -5.75
CA GLY A 153 -2.11 -4.28 -5.82
C GLY A 153 -0.74 -3.87 -6.34
N ILE A 154 0.28 -3.90 -5.49
CA ILE A 154 1.62 -3.47 -5.86
C ILE A 154 2.33 -4.55 -6.70
N TYR A 155 2.89 -4.16 -7.85
CA TYR A 155 3.72 -4.99 -8.71
C TYR A 155 5.09 -4.35 -8.95
N GLY A 156 6.00 -5.05 -9.62
CA GLY A 156 7.35 -4.58 -9.95
C GLY A 156 8.44 -5.54 -9.48
N PRO A 157 9.69 -5.10 -9.41
CA PRO A 157 10.81 -5.93 -9.02
C PRO A 157 10.59 -6.68 -7.69
N GLY A 158 10.81 -8.00 -7.68
CA GLY A 158 10.58 -8.86 -6.51
C GLY A 158 9.12 -9.25 -6.24
N ARG A 159 8.16 -8.78 -7.04
CA ARG A 159 6.72 -9.04 -6.90
C ARG A 159 6.14 -9.80 -8.08
N GLU A 160 6.70 -10.95 -8.35
CA GLU A 160 6.47 -11.77 -9.56
C GLU A 160 5.28 -12.73 -9.48
N ARG A 161 4.38 -12.55 -8.50
CA ARG A 161 3.27 -13.50 -8.29
C ARG A 161 2.41 -13.70 -9.53
N LEU A 162 2.05 -12.61 -10.23
CA LEU A 162 1.22 -12.71 -11.44
C LEU A 162 1.99 -13.33 -12.60
N ILE A 163 3.29 -13.04 -12.72
CA ILE A 163 4.19 -13.62 -13.71
C ILE A 163 4.25 -15.15 -13.52
N ARG A 164 4.50 -15.62 -12.30
CA ARG A 164 4.51 -17.06 -11.98
C ARG A 164 3.14 -17.72 -12.20
N LEU A 165 2.06 -17.02 -11.84
CA LEU A 165 0.70 -17.52 -12.06
C LEU A 165 0.41 -17.71 -13.54
N ALA A 166 0.78 -16.75 -14.39
CA ALA A 166 0.56 -16.80 -15.83
C ALA A 166 1.36 -17.92 -16.54
N ALA A 167 2.46 -18.39 -15.93
CA ALA A 167 3.25 -19.51 -16.43
C ALA A 167 2.72 -20.89 -15.97
N SER A 168 1.62 -20.94 -15.18
CA SER A 168 1.10 -22.21 -14.66
C SER A 168 0.26 -22.95 -15.71
N ASP A 169 0.54 -24.23 -15.92
CA ASP A 169 -0.23 -25.09 -16.81
C ASP A 169 -1.68 -25.28 -16.33
N GLY A 170 -2.61 -25.32 -17.26
CA GLY A 170 -4.02 -25.57 -16.98
C GLY A 170 -4.71 -24.48 -16.16
N LEU A 171 -4.16 -23.28 -16.15
CA LEU A 171 -4.74 -22.16 -15.42
C LEU A 171 -6.10 -21.78 -15.97
N GLU A 172 -7.11 -21.77 -15.11
CA GLU A 172 -8.46 -21.28 -15.41
C GLU A 172 -8.66 -19.89 -14.79
N VAL A 173 -9.14 -18.92 -15.57
CA VAL A 173 -9.37 -17.54 -15.14
C VAL A 173 -10.75 -17.08 -15.62
N GLN A 174 -11.52 -16.44 -14.74
CA GLN A 174 -12.79 -15.81 -15.10
C GLN A 174 -12.59 -14.83 -16.24
N GLN A 175 -13.33 -15.00 -17.33
CA GLN A 175 -13.30 -14.17 -18.53
C GLN A 175 -14.62 -13.42 -18.71
N ILE A 176 -15.75 -14.08 -18.49
CA ILE A 176 -17.09 -13.49 -18.65
C ILE A 176 -17.91 -13.78 -17.40
N PRO A 177 -18.44 -12.75 -16.74
CA PRO A 177 -18.12 -11.32 -16.93
C PRO A 177 -16.67 -11.01 -16.56
N PRO A 178 -16.08 -9.89 -17.05
CA PRO A 178 -14.71 -9.52 -16.70
C PRO A 178 -14.60 -9.22 -15.19
N TYR A 179 -13.55 -9.76 -14.56
CA TYR A 179 -13.18 -9.42 -13.18
C TYR A 179 -12.08 -8.37 -13.19
N TYR A 180 -12.41 -7.13 -12.82
CA TYR A 180 -11.45 -6.03 -12.80
C TYR A 180 -10.48 -6.10 -11.63
N THR A 181 -9.20 -5.85 -11.92
CA THR A 181 -8.12 -5.74 -10.95
C THR A 181 -7.39 -4.40 -11.11
N ASN A 182 -6.86 -3.90 -10.01
CA ASN A 182 -6.19 -2.60 -9.95
C ASN A 182 -4.79 -2.81 -9.39
N ARG A 183 -3.83 -2.07 -9.91
CA ARG A 183 -2.43 -2.23 -9.52
C ARG A 183 -1.69 -0.89 -9.56
N ILE A 184 -0.50 -0.88 -9.00
CA ILE A 184 0.44 0.24 -9.08
C ILE A 184 1.86 -0.32 -9.08
N HIS A 185 2.75 0.28 -9.85
CA HIS A 185 4.15 -0.10 -9.78
C HIS A 185 4.75 0.30 -8.42
N ARG A 186 5.67 -0.52 -7.88
CA ARG A 186 6.32 -0.28 -6.59
C ARG A 186 6.95 1.11 -6.50
N ASP A 187 7.62 1.52 -7.56
CA ASP A 187 8.33 2.79 -7.58
C ASP A 187 7.35 3.98 -7.65
N ASP A 188 6.22 3.84 -8.34
CA ASP A 188 5.14 4.83 -8.33
C ASP A 188 4.41 4.88 -6.98
N ALA A 189 4.23 3.75 -6.31
CA ALA A 189 3.68 3.73 -4.96
C ALA A 189 4.58 4.52 -3.99
N ALA A 190 5.90 4.33 -4.05
CA ALA A 190 6.86 5.08 -3.26
C ALA A 190 6.90 6.57 -3.65
N ALA A 191 6.86 6.88 -4.95
CA ALA A 191 6.82 8.25 -5.45
C ALA A 191 5.54 9.00 -5.04
N ALA A 192 4.38 8.32 -5.05
CA ALA A 192 3.12 8.89 -4.57
C ALA A 192 3.19 9.22 -3.08
N LEU A 193 3.73 8.32 -2.25
CA LEU A 193 3.93 8.59 -0.82
C LEU A 193 4.85 9.79 -0.61
N LYS A 194 5.98 9.88 -1.36
CA LYS A 194 6.90 11.02 -1.29
C LYS A 194 6.20 12.32 -1.70
N HIS A 195 5.50 12.35 -2.83
CA HIS A 195 4.75 13.51 -3.31
C HIS A 195 3.77 14.02 -2.24
N LEU A 196 3.00 13.13 -1.61
CA LEU A 196 2.03 13.48 -0.57
C LEU A 196 2.68 13.95 0.75
N LEU A 197 3.96 13.66 0.99
CA LEU A 197 4.73 14.26 2.09
C LEU A 197 5.14 15.71 1.78
N GLU A 198 5.35 16.04 0.52
CA GLU A 198 5.91 17.31 0.07
C GLU A 198 4.88 18.38 -0.27
N ILE A 199 3.66 18.00 -0.65
CA ILE A 199 2.60 18.98 -0.91
C ILE A 199 2.17 19.68 0.37
N GLU A 200 1.91 20.98 0.28
CA GLU A 200 1.63 21.84 1.43
C GLU A 200 0.34 21.46 2.16
N SER A 201 -0.73 21.25 1.41
CA SER A 201 -2.07 20.99 1.95
C SER A 201 -2.68 19.76 1.28
N PRO A 202 -2.30 18.53 1.72
CA PRO A 202 -2.91 17.31 1.20
C PRO A 202 -4.35 17.16 1.71
N GLU A 203 -5.17 16.49 0.90
CA GLU A 203 -6.46 15.96 1.36
C GLU A 203 -6.24 14.81 2.36
N ALA A 204 -7.25 14.53 3.17
CA ALA A 204 -7.16 13.50 4.21
C ALA A 204 -7.09 12.05 3.66
N LEU A 205 -7.46 11.84 2.40
CA LEU A 205 -7.53 10.51 1.78
C LEU A 205 -7.14 10.56 0.30
N TYR A 206 -6.26 9.65 -0.10
CA TYR A 206 -5.90 9.41 -1.49
C TYR A 206 -5.96 7.92 -1.84
N VAL A 207 -6.31 7.66 -3.09
CA VAL A 207 -6.18 6.33 -3.69
C VAL A 207 -4.97 6.32 -4.63
N ALA A 208 -4.03 5.41 -4.40
CA ALA A 208 -2.84 5.23 -5.22
C ALA A 208 -2.97 3.96 -6.07
N THR A 209 -3.22 4.14 -7.35
CA THR A 209 -3.33 3.09 -8.38
C THR A 209 -2.84 3.64 -9.72
N ASP A 210 -2.56 2.75 -10.70
CA ASP A 210 -2.31 3.13 -12.09
C ASP A 210 -3.58 3.67 -12.78
N ASP A 211 -3.45 4.11 -14.05
CA ASP A 211 -4.56 4.69 -14.81
C ASP A 211 -5.44 3.62 -15.47
N LEU A 212 -5.05 2.33 -15.44
CA LEU A 212 -5.70 1.26 -16.19
C LEU A 212 -6.21 0.10 -15.33
N PRO A 213 -7.41 0.22 -14.72
CA PRO A 213 -8.12 -0.95 -14.18
C PRO A 213 -8.35 -1.99 -15.29
N ALA A 214 -7.70 -3.15 -15.20
CA ALA A 214 -7.74 -4.14 -16.27
C ALA A 214 -8.43 -5.46 -15.84
N PRO A 215 -9.15 -6.15 -16.75
CA PRO A 215 -9.66 -7.48 -16.52
C PRO A 215 -8.53 -8.47 -16.19
N LYS A 216 -8.70 -9.25 -15.14
CA LYS A 216 -7.67 -10.21 -14.69
C LYS A 216 -7.29 -11.21 -15.79
N TYR A 217 -8.28 -11.66 -16.59
CA TYR A 217 -8.04 -12.59 -17.69
C TYR A 217 -7.07 -11.99 -18.72
N GLU A 218 -7.32 -10.78 -19.19
CA GLU A 218 -6.50 -10.10 -20.18
C GLU A 218 -5.05 -9.90 -19.70
N VAL A 219 -4.89 -9.52 -18.42
CA VAL A 219 -3.54 -9.36 -17.82
C VAL A 219 -2.80 -10.69 -17.76
N ILE A 220 -3.46 -11.77 -17.34
CA ILE A 220 -2.84 -13.09 -17.26
C ILE A 220 -2.53 -13.64 -18.66
N GLU A 221 -3.44 -13.46 -19.62
CA GLU A 221 -3.22 -13.87 -21.01
C GLU A 221 -2.02 -13.14 -21.63
N TRP A 222 -1.94 -11.81 -21.44
CA TRP A 222 -0.80 -11.02 -21.89
C TRP A 222 0.52 -11.47 -21.26
N LEU A 223 0.54 -11.70 -19.95
CA LEU A 223 1.73 -12.19 -19.23
C LEU A 223 2.13 -13.59 -19.71
N ALA A 224 1.19 -14.48 -19.98
CA ALA A 224 1.47 -15.80 -20.53
C ALA A 224 2.10 -15.71 -21.92
N ALA A 225 1.54 -14.86 -22.80
CA ALA A 225 2.09 -14.64 -24.14
C ALA A 225 3.53 -14.09 -24.10
N MET A 226 3.81 -13.14 -23.20
CA MET A 226 5.17 -12.58 -23.01
C MET A 226 6.19 -13.62 -22.56
N GLN A 227 5.77 -14.68 -21.90
CA GLN A 227 6.63 -15.78 -21.43
C GLN A 227 6.66 -16.98 -22.38
N GLY A 228 5.90 -16.96 -23.49
CA GLY A 228 5.73 -18.11 -24.35
C GLY A 228 4.97 -19.26 -23.67
N ALA A 229 4.20 -18.98 -22.61
CA ALA A 229 3.38 -19.94 -21.91
C ALA A 229 2.00 -20.13 -22.60
N VAL A 230 1.29 -21.18 -22.21
CA VAL A 230 -0.05 -21.47 -22.73
C VAL A 230 -1.02 -20.43 -22.17
N SER A 231 -1.89 -19.88 -23.04
CA SER A 231 -2.95 -18.96 -22.60
C SER A 231 -3.87 -19.61 -21.57
N PRO A 232 -4.35 -18.85 -20.57
CA PRO A 232 -5.29 -19.37 -19.59
C PRO A 232 -6.59 -19.77 -20.26
N LYS A 233 -7.27 -20.78 -19.72
CA LYS A 233 -8.62 -21.12 -20.12
C LYS A 233 -9.60 -20.11 -19.53
N GLY A 234 -10.38 -19.45 -20.38
CA GLY A 234 -11.45 -18.54 -19.97
C GLY A 234 -12.62 -19.29 -19.34
N ILE A 235 -13.08 -18.83 -18.16
CA ILE A 235 -14.30 -19.33 -17.51
C ILE A 235 -15.43 -18.33 -17.75
N VAL A 236 -16.60 -18.85 -18.06
CA VAL A 236 -17.87 -18.10 -18.16
C VAL A 236 -18.73 -18.48 -16.96
N ASP A 237 -19.07 -17.49 -16.13
CA ASP A 237 -19.94 -17.64 -14.96
C ASP A 237 -20.67 -16.30 -14.73
N GLU A 238 -21.90 -16.20 -15.21
CA GLU A 238 -22.67 -14.95 -15.23
C GLU A 238 -22.90 -14.36 -13.84
N ASP A 239 -22.91 -15.20 -12.79
CA ASP A 239 -23.11 -14.81 -11.39
C ASP A 239 -21.79 -14.43 -10.68
N ALA A 240 -20.64 -14.58 -11.34
CA ALA A 240 -19.35 -14.28 -10.75
C ALA A 240 -19.17 -12.78 -10.46
N SER A 241 -18.41 -12.52 -9.40
CA SER A 241 -17.96 -11.15 -9.03
C SER A 241 -17.26 -10.47 -10.20
N ARG A 242 -17.48 -9.17 -10.35
CA ARG A 242 -16.84 -8.32 -11.38
C ARG A 242 -15.73 -7.45 -10.82
N GLY A 243 -15.52 -7.48 -9.51
CA GLY A 243 -14.55 -6.62 -8.84
C GLY A 243 -14.94 -5.15 -8.89
N LYS A 244 -13.94 -4.30 -8.96
CA LYS A 244 -14.09 -2.84 -8.99
C LYS A 244 -13.01 -2.22 -9.87
N ARG A 245 -13.29 -1.03 -10.41
CA ARG A 245 -12.33 -0.17 -11.09
C ARG A 245 -12.00 1.00 -10.18
N VAL A 246 -10.76 1.11 -9.76
CA VAL A 246 -10.33 2.13 -8.80
C VAL A 246 -9.82 3.36 -9.53
N SER A 247 -10.29 4.54 -9.13
CA SER A 247 -9.88 5.82 -9.70
C SER A 247 -8.73 6.43 -8.87
N ASN A 248 -7.70 6.95 -9.55
CA ASN A 248 -6.62 7.73 -8.95
C ASN A 248 -6.77 9.23 -9.21
N ARG A 249 -7.94 9.68 -9.61
CA ARG A 249 -8.17 11.05 -10.06
C ARG A 249 -7.67 12.09 -9.06
N ARG A 250 -7.97 11.96 -7.78
CA ARG A 250 -7.53 12.89 -6.72
C ARG A 250 -6.01 12.95 -6.62
N LEU A 251 -5.33 11.82 -6.70
CA LEU A 251 -3.86 11.77 -6.72
C LEU A 251 -3.30 12.47 -7.95
N ARG A 252 -3.89 12.29 -9.14
CA ARG A 252 -3.48 12.98 -10.37
C ARG A 252 -3.73 14.49 -10.29
N GLU A 253 -4.88 14.90 -9.77
CA GLU A 253 -5.25 16.32 -9.57
C GLU A 253 -4.34 17.01 -8.54
N SER A 254 -3.71 16.29 -7.62
CA SER A 254 -2.68 16.83 -6.71
C SER A 254 -1.35 17.17 -7.40
N GLY A 255 -1.22 16.89 -8.71
CA GLY A 255 -0.01 17.12 -9.50
C GLY A 255 0.90 15.91 -9.62
N PHE A 256 0.54 14.74 -9.07
CA PHE A 256 1.32 13.53 -9.20
C PHE A 256 1.27 12.95 -10.62
N ASN A 257 2.43 12.50 -11.13
CA ASN A 257 2.55 11.81 -12.41
C ASN A 257 3.11 10.40 -12.22
N LEU A 258 2.41 9.41 -12.79
CA LEU A 258 2.87 8.04 -12.82
C LEU A 258 4.01 7.86 -13.83
N SER A 259 5.02 7.07 -13.48
CA SER A 259 6.06 6.60 -14.40
C SER A 259 5.63 5.33 -15.13
N TYR A 260 4.68 4.59 -14.53
CA TYR A 260 4.10 3.34 -15.04
C TYR A 260 2.57 3.49 -15.00
N PRO A 261 1.96 4.20 -15.99
CA PRO A 261 0.54 4.55 -15.96
C PRO A 261 -0.38 3.38 -16.32
N ASP A 262 0.15 2.30 -16.94
CA ASP A 262 -0.57 1.13 -17.47
C ASP A 262 0.20 -0.19 -17.28
#